data_68e0a004915eb01c125c8889360796d5
#
_entry.id   68e0a004915eb01c125c8889360796d5
#
_cell.length_a   1.000
_cell.length_b   1.000
_cell.length_c   1.000
_cell.angle_alpha   90.00
_cell.angle_beta   90.00
_cell.angle_gamma   90.00
#
_symmetry.space_group_name_H-M   'P 1'
#
loop_
_entity.id
_entity.type
_entity.pdbx_description
1 polymer ?
#
loop_
_entity_poly.entity_id
_entity_poly.type
_entity_poly.pdbx_seq_one_letter_code
_entity_poly.pdbx_strand_id
1 'polypeptide(L)'
;EINLFHRSASRERKIAAHMRRAGATTVLGVGKDASASLLETLSNRRRVDPRGLLKADTVLLALEDGDRTRALRKMDKLVIAVDLNPLSRTAQEASITIVDNVIRVMPLLCEEIKKLRSTTREDLVELLRSYDNRTNLSKCLDFISSRLKKLAKTDEVSEGSLPEEGLARISI
;
A
#
# COMPACT_ATOMS: atom_id res chain seq x y z
N GLU A 1 2.14 4.32 13.38
CA GLU A 1 1.31 3.54 14.32
C GLU A 1 1.32 2.05 13.97
N ILE A 2 1.47 1.18 14.99
CA ILE A 2 1.36 -0.27 14.84
C ILE A 2 -0.11 -0.66 14.89
N ASN A 3 -0.60 -1.27 13.80
CA ASN A 3 -1.98 -1.68 13.67
C ASN A 3 -2.05 -3.07 13.02
N LEU A 4 -2.22 -4.12 13.85
CA LEU A 4 -2.06 -5.52 13.45
C LEU A 4 -3.41 -6.23 13.33
N PHE A 5 -3.57 -7.04 12.27
CA PHE A 5 -4.68 -7.96 12.11
C PHE A 5 -4.62 -9.06 13.19
N HIS A 6 -3.51 -9.77 13.26
CA HIS A 6 -3.24 -10.75 14.32
C HIS A 6 -2.44 -10.09 15.44
N ARG A 7 -3.15 -9.45 16.35
CA ARG A 7 -2.58 -8.66 17.44
C ARG A 7 -2.12 -9.55 18.60
N SER A 8 -0.91 -9.33 19.10
CA SER A 8 -0.42 -9.86 20.37
C SER A 8 0.60 -8.93 21.00
N ALA A 9 0.67 -8.90 22.33
CA ALA A 9 1.60 -8.03 23.05
C ALA A 9 3.07 -8.30 22.69
N SER A 10 3.42 -9.56 22.40
CA SER A 10 4.78 -9.92 21.97
C SER A 10 5.09 -9.34 20.59
N ARG A 11 4.18 -9.47 19.62
CA ARG A 11 4.37 -8.92 18.26
C ARG A 11 4.47 -7.41 18.28
N GLU A 12 3.58 -6.74 19.02
CA GLU A 12 3.63 -5.28 19.17
C GLU A 12 4.97 -4.79 19.70
N ARG A 13 5.46 -5.40 20.80
CA ARG A 13 6.75 -5.04 21.37
C ARG A 13 7.91 -5.28 20.41
N LYS A 14 7.93 -6.41 19.71
CA LYS A 14 8.99 -6.73 18.73
C LYS A 14 9.00 -5.73 17.57
N ILE A 15 7.85 -5.40 17.02
CA ILE A 15 7.74 -4.43 15.93
C ILE A 15 8.13 -3.03 16.42
N ALA A 16 7.65 -2.61 17.60
CA ALA A 16 8.01 -1.32 18.17
C ALA A 16 9.52 -1.20 18.42
N ALA A 17 10.14 -2.25 18.96
CA ALA A 17 11.59 -2.29 19.17
C ALA A 17 12.37 -2.22 17.84
N HIS A 18 11.88 -2.92 16.80
CA HIS A 18 12.47 -2.87 15.47
C HIS A 18 12.38 -1.46 14.85
N MET A 19 11.21 -0.83 14.90
CA MET A 19 11.03 0.53 14.39
C MET A 19 11.91 1.55 15.11
N ARG A 20 12.02 1.45 16.43
CA ARG A 20 12.90 2.34 17.22
C ARG A 20 14.38 2.16 16.86
N ARG A 21 14.84 0.91 16.67
CA ARG A 21 16.20 0.64 16.18
C ARG A 21 16.45 1.21 14.78
N ALA A 22 15.42 1.27 13.95
CA ALA A 22 15.48 1.90 12.64
C ALA A 22 15.33 3.44 12.68
N GLY A 23 15.33 4.06 13.87
CA GLY A 23 15.32 5.51 14.04
C GLY A 23 13.93 6.13 14.27
N ALA A 24 12.87 5.34 14.43
CA ALA A 24 11.56 5.90 14.76
C ALA A 24 11.55 6.46 16.19
N THR A 25 11.31 7.77 16.32
CA THR A 25 11.25 8.47 17.62
C THR A 25 9.94 8.19 18.34
N THR A 26 8.84 8.08 17.59
CA THR A 26 7.50 7.85 18.14
C THR A 26 6.87 6.63 17.48
N VAL A 27 6.49 5.63 18.29
CA VAL A 27 5.79 4.42 17.82
C VAL A 27 4.50 4.28 18.61
N LEU A 28 3.38 4.55 17.97
CA LEU A 28 2.03 4.52 18.54
C LEU A 28 1.36 3.16 18.35
N GLY A 29 0.25 2.94 19.05
CA GLY A 29 -0.58 1.75 18.89
C GLY A 29 -0.08 0.51 19.64
N VAL A 30 0.72 0.67 20.70
CA VAL A 30 1.32 -0.41 21.49
C VAL A 30 0.54 -0.61 22.80
N GLY A 31 0.14 -1.84 23.08
CA GLY A 31 -0.46 -2.21 24.38
C GLY A 31 -1.72 -1.43 24.69
N LYS A 32 -1.75 -0.80 25.86
CA LYS A 32 -2.90 -0.02 26.37
C LYS A 32 -3.14 1.29 25.59
N ASP A 33 -2.13 1.82 24.92
CA ASP A 33 -2.24 3.06 24.14
C ASP A 33 -3.19 2.93 22.95
N ALA A 34 -3.36 1.71 22.41
CA ALA A 34 -4.38 1.43 21.42
C ALA A 34 -5.78 1.33 22.08
N SER A 35 -6.26 2.43 22.62
CA SER A 35 -7.48 2.52 23.47
C SER A 35 -8.72 2.98 22.71
N ALA A 36 -8.56 3.47 21.48
CA ALA A 36 -9.65 3.93 20.62
C ALA A 36 -10.00 2.88 19.54
N SER A 37 -11.08 3.13 18.80
CA SER A 37 -11.55 2.24 17.74
C SER A 37 -11.85 2.98 16.46
N LEU A 38 -11.41 2.45 15.33
CA LEU A 38 -11.87 2.85 14.01
C LEU A 38 -13.27 2.28 13.77
N LEU A 39 -14.21 3.14 13.41
CA LEU A 39 -15.54 2.73 13.01
C LEU A 39 -15.48 1.88 11.74
N GLU A 40 -16.41 0.93 11.60
CA GLU A 40 -16.57 0.07 10.43
C GLU A 40 -15.42 -0.88 10.11
N THR A 41 -14.41 -1.00 10.96
CA THR A 41 -13.36 -2.01 10.83
C THR A 41 -13.67 -3.20 11.71
N LEU A 42 -13.99 -4.36 11.11
CA LEU A 42 -14.41 -5.57 11.84
C LEU A 42 -13.26 -6.35 12.49
N SER A 43 -12.03 -6.14 12.06
CA SER A 43 -10.85 -6.86 12.54
C SER A 43 -10.21 -6.21 13.77
N ASN A 44 -9.20 -6.87 14.36
CA ASN A 44 -8.37 -6.30 15.42
C ASN A 44 -7.67 -4.98 15.03
N ARG A 45 -7.59 -4.67 13.73
CA ARG A 45 -7.10 -3.39 13.20
C ARG A 45 -7.99 -2.21 13.57
N ARG A 46 -9.22 -2.45 14.04
CA ARG A 46 -10.07 -1.38 14.61
C ARG A 46 -9.45 -0.69 15.83
N ARG A 47 -8.62 -1.39 16.61
CA ARG A 47 -7.97 -0.82 17.80
C ARG A 47 -6.81 0.06 17.40
N VAL A 48 -6.90 1.35 17.71
CA VAL A 48 -5.96 2.39 17.32
C VAL A 48 -5.58 3.27 18.52
N ASP A 49 -4.45 3.93 18.40
CA ASP A 49 -4.03 4.96 19.35
C ASP A 49 -4.79 6.26 19.01
N PRO A 50 -5.42 6.93 19.96
CA PRO A 50 -6.15 8.19 19.70
C PRO A 50 -5.25 9.31 19.17
N ARG A 51 -3.94 9.24 19.43
CA ARG A 51 -2.95 10.21 18.93
C ARG A 51 -2.47 9.90 17.50
N GLY A 52 -2.76 8.71 16.97
CA GLY A 52 -2.31 8.21 15.68
C GLY A 52 -3.34 8.38 14.58
N LEU A 53 -3.83 7.26 14.03
CA LEU A 53 -4.72 7.23 12.87
C LEU A 53 -5.98 8.11 13.04
N LEU A 54 -6.51 8.23 14.23
CA LEU A 54 -7.71 9.06 14.50
C LEU A 54 -7.42 10.55 14.32
N LYS A 55 -6.24 11.01 14.74
CA LYS A 55 -5.85 12.43 14.70
C LYS A 55 -5.22 12.83 13.36
N ALA A 56 -4.66 11.89 12.62
CA ALA A 56 -3.98 12.17 11.37
C ALA A 56 -4.95 12.68 10.30
N ASP A 57 -4.57 13.69 9.54
CA ASP A 57 -5.27 14.16 8.35
C ASP A 57 -4.89 13.32 7.11
N THR A 58 -3.62 12.89 7.07
CA THR A 58 -3.05 12.08 5.99
C THR A 58 -2.47 10.78 6.56
N VAL A 59 -2.78 9.66 5.90
CA VAL A 59 -2.32 8.33 6.30
C VAL A 59 -1.62 7.64 5.13
N LEU A 60 -0.37 7.22 5.33
CA LEU A 60 0.36 6.35 4.39
C LEU A 60 0.17 4.89 4.80
N LEU A 61 -0.42 4.10 3.91
CA LEU A 61 -0.59 2.65 4.04
C LEU A 61 0.43 1.95 3.14
N ALA A 62 1.46 1.38 3.76
CA ALA A 62 2.54 0.71 3.04
C ALA A 62 2.19 -0.70 2.54
N LEU A 63 1.06 -1.25 2.96
CA LEU A 63 0.57 -2.58 2.59
C LEU A 63 -0.95 -2.54 2.38
N GLU A 64 -1.43 -3.40 1.48
CA GLU A 64 -2.84 -3.55 1.13
C GLU A 64 -3.73 -3.79 2.36
N ASP A 65 -4.82 -3.02 2.47
CA ASP A 65 -5.85 -3.13 3.49
C ASP A 65 -7.12 -2.34 3.10
N GLY A 66 -7.97 -2.95 2.28
CA GLY A 66 -9.15 -2.29 1.72
C GLY A 66 -10.17 -1.83 2.77
N ASP A 67 -10.40 -2.62 3.83
CA ASP A 67 -11.38 -2.26 4.87
C ASP A 67 -10.93 -1.04 5.67
N ARG A 68 -9.65 -1.00 6.05
CA ARG A 68 -9.07 0.15 6.75
C ARG A 68 -9.00 1.38 5.85
N THR A 69 -8.65 1.21 4.57
CA THR A 69 -8.64 2.30 3.60
C THR A 69 -10.01 2.95 3.51
N ARG A 70 -11.07 2.15 3.34
CA ARG A 70 -12.46 2.64 3.29
C ARG A 70 -12.86 3.35 4.58
N ALA A 71 -12.56 2.77 5.75
CA ALA A 71 -12.88 3.38 7.04
C ALA A 71 -12.20 4.75 7.21
N LEU A 72 -10.93 4.88 6.84
CA LEU A 72 -10.20 6.15 6.90
C LEU A 72 -10.75 7.17 5.90
N ARG A 73 -11.12 6.75 4.69
CA ARG A 73 -11.75 7.63 3.68
C ARG A 73 -13.10 8.16 4.14
N LYS A 74 -13.93 7.34 4.80
CA LYS A 74 -15.20 7.77 5.40
C LYS A 74 -15.02 8.76 6.57
N MET A 75 -13.83 8.84 7.14
CA MET A 75 -13.44 9.84 8.14
C MET A 75 -12.78 11.07 7.50
N ASP A 76 -12.98 11.28 6.20
CA ASP A 76 -12.42 12.39 5.40
C ASP A 76 -10.89 12.48 5.43
N LYS A 77 -10.19 11.37 5.71
CA LYS A 77 -8.73 11.35 5.70
C LYS A 77 -8.19 11.17 4.29
N LEU A 78 -7.10 11.86 3.97
CA LEU A 78 -6.33 11.59 2.76
C LEU A 78 -5.54 10.29 2.97
N VAL A 79 -5.78 9.29 2.13
CA VAL A 79 -5.10 8.00 2.21
C VAL A 79 -4.19 7.83 1.01
N ILE A 80 -2.90 7.68 1.27
CA ILE A 80 -1.88 7.30 0.30
C ILE A 80 -1.60 5.81 0.48
N ALA A 81 -1.85 5.00 -0.52
CA ALA A 81 -1.62 3.56 -0.46
C ALA A 81 -0.52 3.11 -1.41
N VAL A 82 0.31 2.17 -0.95
CA VAL A 82 1.23 1.42 -1.80
C VAL A 82 0.64 0.04 -2.01
N ASP A 83 0.34 -0.31 -3.26
CA ASP A 83 -0.31 -1.58 -3.60
C ASP A 83 0.19 -2.09 -4.95
N LEU A 84 0.55 -3.37 -5.02
CA LEU A 84 0.98 -4.02 -6.27
C LEU A 84 -0.18 -4.26 -7.24
N ASN A 85 -1.41 -4.28 -6.75
CA ASN A 85 -2.58 -4.62 -7.54
C ASN A 85 -3.49 -3.40 -7.75
N PRO A 86 -3.50 -2.79 -8.95
CA PRO A 86 -4.38 -1.66 -9.26
C PRO A 86 -5.87 -1.99 -9.21
N LEU A 87 -6.24 -3.27 -9.18
CA LEU A 87 -7.63 -3.74 -9.06
C LEU A 87 -8.06 -3.97 -7.61
N SER A 88 -7.17 -3.86 -6.63
CA SER A 88 -7.52 -4.08 -5.23
C SER A 88 -8.50 -3.04 -4.71
N ARG A 89 -9.23 -3.39 -3.66
CA ARG A 89 -10.08 -2.43 -2.94
C ARG A 89 -9.27 -1.29 -2.34
N THR A 90 -8.06 -1.57 -1.86
CA THR A 90 -7.14 -0.56 -1.33
C THR A 90 -6.81 0.47 -2.39
N ALA A 91 -6.38 0.03 -3.58
CA ALA A 91 -6.03 0.90 -4.69
C ALA A 91 -7.21 1.76 -5.14
N GLN A 92 -8.39 1.17 -5.24
CA GLN A 92 -9.60 1.87 -5.70
C GLN A 92 -10.17 2.87 -4.69
N GLU A 93 -10.06 2.59 -3.40
CA GLU A 93 -10.62 3.43 -2.32
C GLU A 93 -9.64 4.53 -1.85
N ALA A 94 -8.34 4.36 -2.09
CA ALA A 94 -7.33 5.34 -1.68
C ALA A 94 -7.48 6.68 -2.41
N SER A 95 -7.06 7.77 -1.76
CA SER A 95 -6.96 9.09 -2.38
C SER A 95 -5.85 9.13 -3.43
N ILE A 96 -4.73 8.51 -3.10
CA ILE A 96 -3.54 8.38 -3.95
C ILE A 96 -3.07 6.94 -3.88
N THR A 97 -2.88 6.29 -5.02
CA THR A 97 -2.32 4.94 -5.08
C THR A 97 -0.98 4.93 -5.80
N ILE A 98 0.02 4.37 -5.17
CA ILE A 98 1.33 4.08 -5.75
C ILE A 98 1.33 2.60 -6.12
N VAL A 99 1.23 2.29 -7.42
CA VAL A 99 1.18 0.91 -7.91
C VAL A 99 2.61 0.40 -8.09
N ASP A 100 3.20 -0.09 -7.00
CA ASP A 100 4.54 -0.67 -7.01
C ASP A 100 4.83 -1.43 -5.70
N ASN A 101 6.02 -2.05 -5.63
CA ASN A 101 6.52 -2.72 -4.44
C ASN A 101 7.02 -1.71 -3.41
N VAL A 102 6.62 -1.87 -2.15
CA VAL A 102 6.97 -0.96 -1.05
C VAL A 102 8.48 -0.77 -0.87
N ILE A 103 9.29 -1.81 -1.15
CA ILE A 103 10.75 -1.73 -1.01
C ILE A 103 11.34 -0.75 -2.05
N ARG A 104 10.77 -0.68 -3.26
CA ARG A 104 11.17 0.28 -4.28
C ARG A 104 10.60 1.67 -4.03
N VAL A 105 9.35 1.72 -3.58
CA VAL A 105 8.63 2.98 -3.35
C VAL A 105 9.27 3.83 -2.25
N MET A 106 9.64 3.22 -1.12
CA MET A 106 10.09 4.00 0.04
C MET A 106 11.34 4.86 -0.22
N PRO A 107 12.42 4.35 -0.86
CA PRO A 107 13.55 5.19 -1.25
C PRO A 107 13.15 6.32 -2.22
N LEU A 108 12.35 6.00 -3.26
CA LEU A 108 11.89 6.99 -4.24
C LEU A 108 11.04 8.09 -3.59
N LEU A 109 10.13 7.73 -2.68
CA LEU A 109 9.37 8.71 -1.90
C LEU A 109 10.27 9.66 -1.11
N CYS A 110 11.32 9.13 -0.48
CA CYS A 110 12.28 9.97 0.24
C CYS A 110 13.01 10.96 -0.70
N GLU A 111 13.36 10.55 -1.90
CA GLU A 111 13.98 11.41 -2.91
C GLU A 111 13.01 12.48 -3.42
N GLU A 112 11.79 12.12 -3.77
CA GLU A 112 10.77 13.06 -4.24
C GLU A 112 10.38 14.07 -3.15
N ILE A 113 10.22 13.64 -1.90
CA ILE A 113 9.97 14.57 -0.78
C ILE A 113 11.11 15.58 -0.63
N LYS A 114 12.37 15.17 -0.80
CA LYS A 114 13.51 16.10 -0.76
C LYS A 114 13.44 17.15 -1.88
N LYS A 115 13.09 16.73 -3.10
CA LYS A 115 12.90 17.64 -4.24
C LYS A 115 11.76 18.63 -4.00
N LEU A 116 10.63 18.14 -3.51
CA LEU A 116 9.43 18.92 -3.26
C LEU A 116 9.58 19.93 -2.09
N ARG A 117 10.60 19.80 -1.23
CA ARG A 117 10.83 20.76 -0.14
C ARG A 117 11.14 22.19 -0.62
N SER A 118 11.66 22.34 -1.83
CA SER A 118 11.94 23.65 -2.44
C SER A 118 10.79 24.16 -3.31
N THR A 119 9.72 23.39 -3.47
CA THR A 119 8.54 23.75 -4.27
C THR A 119 7.64 24.68 -3.48
N THR A 120 7.04 25.67 -4.13
CA THR A 120 6.11 26.60 -3.50
C THR A 120 4.84 25.87 -3.04
N ARG A 121 4.13 26.45 -2.08
CA ARG A 121 2.86 25.90 -1.62
C ARG A 121 1.81 25.87 -2.74
N GLU A 122 1.80 26.90 -3.54
CA GLU A 122 0.90 27.07 -4.69
C GLU A 122 1.11 25.94 -5.71
N ASP A 123 2.34 25.66 -6.09
CA ASP A 123 2.70 24.58 -7.01
C ASP A 123 2.36 23.19 -6.43
N LEU A 124 2.55 22.99 -5.12
CA LEU A 124 2.17 21.73 -4.45
C LEU A 124 0.65 21.53 -4.45
N VAL A 125 -0.12 22.60 -4.25
CA VAL A 125 -1.58 22.55 -4.32
C VAL A 125 -2.04 22.22 -5.74
N GLU A 126 -1.44 22.83 -6.75
CA GLU A 126 -1.77 22.55 -8.15
C GLU A 126 -1.43 21.09 -8.53
N LEU A 127 -0.28 20.60 -8.08
CA LEU A 127 0.11 19.21 -8.26
C LEU A 127 -0.93 18.24 -7.66
N LEU A 128 -1.42 18.51 -6.45
CA LEU A 128 -2.46 17.71 -5.81
C LEU A 128 -3.80 17.79 -6.55
N ARG A 129 -4.18 18.97 -7.05
CA ARG A 129 -5.43 19.17 -7.82
C ARG A 129 -5.42 18.47 -9.16
N SER A 130 -4.25 18.42 -9.81
CA SER A 130 -4.08 17.75 -11.11
C SER A 130 -4.05 16.23 -11.01
N TYR A 131 -3.87 15.66 -9.81
CA TYR A 131 -3.84 14.22 -9.61
C TYR A 131 -5.23 13.62 -9.54
N ASP A 132 -5.47 12.59 -10.34
CA ASP A 132 -6.67 11.76 -10.27
C ASP A 132 -6.30 10.28 -10.14
N ASN A 133 -6.72 9.65 -9.04
CA ASN A 133 -6.40 8.26 -8.74
C ASN A 133 -6.99 7.29 -9.77
N ARG A 134 -8.20 7.56 -10.26
CA ARG A 134 -8.85 6.71 -11.25
C ARG A 134 -8.09 6.71 -12.58
N THR A 135 -7.67 7.88 -13.03
CA THR A 135 -6.82 8.02 -14.23
C THR A 135 -5.48 7.30 -14.06
N ASN A 136 -4.85 7.42 -12.89
CA ASN A 136 -3.61 6.69 -12.58
C ASN A 136 -3.80 5.17 -12.66
N LEU A 137 -4.85 4.64 -12.04
CA LEU A 137 -5.14 3.20 -12.07
C LEU A 137 -5.48 2.72 -13.48
N SER A 138 -6.23 3.51 -14.28
CA SER A 138 -6.51 3.19 -15.68
C SER A 138 -5.22 3.04 -16.49
N LYS A 139 -4.28 3.97 -16.37
CA LYS A 139 -2.97 3.88 -17.05
C LYS A 139 -2.20 2.61 -16.65
N CYS A 140 -2.24 2.22 -15.37
CA CYS A 140 -1.62 0.98 -14.90
C CYS A 140 -2.26 -0.26 -15.57
N LEU A 141 -3.60 -0.29 -15.67
CA LEU A 141 -4.32 -1.39 -16.32
C LEU A 141 -4.03 -1.47 -17.82
N ASP A 142 -3.96 -0.34 -18.50
CA ASP A 142 -3.59 -0.28 -19.92
C ASP A 142 -2.18 -0.82 -20.16
N PHE A 143 -1.24 -0.47 -19.26
CA PHE A 143 0.12 -0.98 -19.31
C PHE A 143 0.15 -2.51 -19.10
N ILE A 144 -0.56 -3.02 -18.10
CA ILE A 144 -0.67 -4.46 -17.83
C ILE A 144 -1.29 -5.18 -19.02
N SER A 145 -2.40 -4.67 -19.56
CA SER A 145 -3.08 -5.24 -20.73
C SER A 145 -2.15 -5.32 -21.94
N SER A 146 -1.42 -4.24 -22.21
CA SER A 146 -0.44 -4.19 -23.31
C SER A 146 0.69 -5.19 -23.11
N ARG A 147 1.15 -5.37 -21.86
CA ARG A 147 2.18 -6.36 -21.52
C ARG A 147 1.68 -7.79 -21.71
N LEU A 148 0.46 -8.09 -21.26
CA LEU A 148 -0.15 -9.42 -21.42
C LEU A 148 -0.33 -9.78 -22.89
N LYS A 149 -0.79 -8.84 -23.73
CA LYS A 149 -0.90 -9.04 -25.18
C LYS A 149 0.44 -9.35 -25.84
N LYS A 150 1.52 -8.71 -25.37
CA LYS A 150 2.88 -9.00 -25.90
C LYS A 150 3.36 -10.39 -25.47
N LEU A 151 3.11 -10.79 -24.23
CA LEU A 151 3.48 -12.12 -23.73
C LEU A 151 2.72 -13.23 -24.47
N ALA A 152 1.41 -13.10 -24.63
CA ALA A 152 0.59 -14.06 -25.35
C ALA A 152 1.07 -14.29 -26.80
N LYS A 153 1.53 -13.24 -27.50
CA LYS A 153 2.10 -13.38 -28.85
C LYS A 153 3.47 -14.05 -28.89
N THR A 154 4.22 -14.01 -27.78
CA THR A 154 5.55 -14.63 -27.69
C THR A 154 5.43 -16.13 -27.50
N ASP A 155 4.39 -16.60 -26.83
CA ASP A 155 4.11 -18.03 -26.59
C ASP A 155 3.59 -18.74 -27.88
N GLU A 156 2.91 -18.01 -28.79
CA GLU A 156 2.49 -18.56 -30.09
C GLU A 156 3.68 -18.94 -31.01
N VAL A 157 4.88 -18.41 -30.75
CA VAL A 157 6.09 -18.71 -31.52
C VAL A 157 6.89 -19.90 -30.95
N SER A 158 6.57 -20.36 -29.74
CA SER A 158 7.29 -21.42 -29.02
C SER A 158 6.61 -22.80 -29.05
N GLU A 159 5.46 -22.97 -29.70
CA GLU A 159 4.81 -24.28 -29.90
C GLU A 159 5.51 -25.22 -30.92
N GLY A 160 6.69 -24.86 -31.39
CA GLY A 160 7.56 -25.72 -32.16
C GLY A 160 8.54 -26.48 -31.28
N SER A 161 8.17 -27.70 -30.84
CA SER A 161 9.00 -28.68 -30.15
C SER A 161 9.02 -28.65 -28.62
N LEU A 162 8.01 -29.28 -28.00
CA LEU A 162 8.22 -29.95 -26.72
C LEU A 162 8.99 -31.25 -26.98
N PRO A 163 10.13 -31.52 -26.34
CA PRO A 163 10.75 -32.85 -26.37
C PRO A 163 9.86 -33.84 -25.59
N GLU A 164 9.47 -34.92 -26.21
CA GLU A 164 8.60 -35.99 -25.65
C GLU A 164 9.18 -36.72 -24.42
N GLU A 165 10.35 -36.35 -23.93
CA GLU A 165 11.04 -37.08 -22.86
C GLU A 165 10.78 -36.56 -21.42
N GLY A 166 9.86 -35.64 -21.21
CA GLY A 166 9.64 -34.95 -19.90
C GLY A 166 8.45 -35.43 -19.06
N LEU A 167 7.51 -36.21 -19.59
CA LEU A 167 6.23 -36.48 -18.94
C LEU A 167 6.17 -37.70 -17.99
N ALA A 168 7.28 -38.35 -17.71
CA ALA A 168 7.30 -39.62 -16.93
C ALA A 168 7.60 -39.46 -15.42
N ARG A 169 7.63 -38.25 -14.83
CA ARG A 169 7.94 -38.09 -13.39
C ARG A 169 7.10 -37.00 -12.69
N ILE A 170 5.78 -37.08 -12.76
CA ILE A 170 4.92 -36.48 -11.73
C ILE A 170 3.85 -37.56 -11.41
N SER A 171 4.19 -38.46 -10.51
CA SER A 171 3.23 -39.21 -9.70
C SER A 171 3.12 -38.53 -8.36
N ILE A 172 1.89 -38.30 -7.97
CA ILE A 172 1.34 -37.69 -6.77
C ILE A 172 1.96 -38.25 -5.50
#